data_ee2a03668cf0617b28f323ebebba757e
#
_entry.id   ee2a03668cf0617b28f323ebebba757e
#
_cell.length_a   1.000
_cell.length_b   1.000
_cell.length_c   1.000
_cell.angle_alpha   90.00
_cell.angle_beta   90.00
_cell.angle_gamma   90.00
#
_symmetry.space_group_name_H-M   'P 1'
#
loop_
_entity.id
_entity.type
_entity.pdbx_description
1 polymer ?
#
loop_
_entity_poly.entity_id
_entity_poly.type
_entity_poly.pdbx_seq_one_letter_code
_entity_poly.pdbx_strand_id
1 'polypeptide(L)'
;MAPFALHSTMTQTLSLLEKCSSMMELKQIHAQMFKTGSVLETITISELQAFAASPNSGNLTYAKIVFDSLSSRPNTYIWNAMLRGYADSNKPEEALILYHQMLCHSVPHNGYTFPFLLKACSSLSAIEKAQQVHAQIIKLGFGSDVYTTNSLLHAYAASGFIESARIIFDRIPHPDTVSWNSIIDGYVKCGETETAYELFKDMPEKNAISFTVMISGHVQAGLDKEALDLFQEMQIAGIKPDKIVLTNVLSACAHLGALDQGRWIHTYIKKNDVQIDPMLGCALTDMYAKCGSMQDALEVFKKTRKKSVSLWTALIHGFAIHGRGREALYWFMQMCMAGLKPNLITCTAILTACSYTGLADEGKSIFKSMNKVYNLKPTVEHYGCMVDLLGRAGLLKEAENLIKGMPMKPNAVIWGALLNACRIHGNIALGKQVGKFLIAVDPDHGGRYIHLANIHAAAGEWDEAVEVRRKMKEDGVSKLPGCSTISLDGAIHGFFAGDGSHPQIAEINCMWYKIVERLRQEGYKPATQNLLLDLKDEEKETALNQHSEKLAVAFGLIRTKPRTTIRIVKNLRVCEDCHMVMKLISKIYNREIVMRDRTRFHVFSEGKCTCGDYW
;
A
#
# COMPACT_ATOMS: atom_id res chain seq x y z
N MET A 1 58.37 -28.91 -24.39
CA MET A 1 56.99 -29.23 -24.89
C MET A 1 55.86 -29.00 -23.88
N ALA A 2 56.12 -28.54 -22.64
CA ALA A 2 55.09 -28.35 -21.62
C ALA A 2 54.24 -27.03 -21.70
N PRO A 3 54.73 -25.86 -22.13
CA PRO A 3 53.94 -24.60 -22.04
C PRO A 3 52.77 -24.52 -23.03
N PHE A 4 52.90 -25.11 -24.23
CA PHE A 4 51.84 -25.06 -25.26
C PHE A 4 50.62 -25.93 -24.93
N ALA A 5 50.83 -27.07 -24.27
CA ALA A 5 49.73 -27.97 -23.88
C ALA A 5 48.90 -27.37 -22.72
N LEU A 6 49.54 -26.69 -21.78
CA LEU A 6 48.87 -26.00 -20.66
C LEU A 6 48.03 -24.81 -21.16
N HIS A 7 48.52 -24.03 -22.11
CA HIS A 7 47.79 -22.88 -22.66
C HIS A 7 46.52 -23.33 -23.42
N SER A 8 46.57 -24.44 -24.14
CA SER A 8 45.41 -25.03 -24.83
C SER A 8 44.34 -25.54 -23.84
N THR A 9 44.76 -26.21 -22.76
CA THR A 9 43.85 -26.72 -21.71
C THR A 9 43.21 -25.59 -20.90
N MET A 10 43.94 -24.51 -20.62
CA MET A 10 43.41 -23.32 -19.93
C MET A 10 42.32 -22.64 -20.77
N THR A 11 42.57 -22.42 -22.06
CA THR A 11 41.60 -21.80 -22.98
C THR A 11 40.33 -22.65 -23.13
N GLN A 12 40.46 -23.97 -23.19
CA GLN A 12 39.32 -24.88 -23.20
C GLN A 12 38.51 -24.81 -21.88
N THR A 13 39.17 -24.78 -20.74
CA THR A 13 38.51 -24.71 -19.43
C THR A 13 37.74 -23.39 -19.27
N LEU A 14 38.33 -22.26 -19.69
CA LEU A 14 37.65 -20.95 -19.67
C LEU A 14 36.42 -20.96 -20.58
N SER A 15 36.51 -21.49 -21.78
CA SER A 15 35.37 -21.62 -22.70
C SER A 15 34.25 -22.51 -22.14
N LEU A 16 34.57 -23.53 -21.34
CA LEU A 16 33.59 -24.35 -20.66
C LEU A 16 32.94 -23.60 -19.50
N LEU A 17 33.70 -22.82 -18.72
CA LEU A 17 33.17 -21.99 -17.62
C LEU A 17 32.26 -20.89 -18.14
N GLU A 18 32.61 -20.23 -19.25
CA GLU A 18 31.76 -19.21 -19.89
C GLU A 18 30.40 -19.76 -20.38
N LYS A 19 30.37 -21.01 -20.81
CA LYS A 19 29.14 -21.70 -21.26
C LYS A 19 28.38 -22.40 -20.13
N CYS A 20 28.93 -22.42 -18.92
CA CYS A 20 28.35 -23.11 -17.78
C CYS A 20 27.03 -22.45 -17.38
N SER A 21 25.97 -23.24 -17.24
CA SER A 21 24.62 -22.78 -16.90
C SER A 21 24.09 -23.35 -15.60
N SER A 22 24.71 -24.37 -15.03
CA SER A 22 24.24 -25.05 -13.83
C SER A 22 25.37 -25.50 -12.90
N MET A 23 25.02 -25.64 -11.61
CA MET A 23 25.94 -26.18 -10.60
C MET A 23 26.39 -27.61 -10.87
N MET A 24 25.61 -28.38 -11.62
CA MET A 24 26.00 -29.75 -12.01
C MET A 24 27.14 -29.72 -13.04
N GLU A 25 26.99 -28.87 -14.04
CA GLU A 25 28.06 -28.63 -15.06
C GLU A 25 29.32 -28.05 -14.41
N LEU A 26 29.16 -27.07 -13.50
CA LEU A 26 30.28 -26.49 -12.76
C LEU A 26 31.09 -27.55 -12.00
N LYS A 27 30.44 -28.48 -11.33
CA LYS A 27 31.10 -29.57 -10.60
C LYS A 27 31.85 -30.53 -11.54
N GLN A 28 31.32 -30.79 -12.74
CA GLN A 28 31.98 -31.60 -13.77
C GLN A 28 33.23 -30.88 -14.28
N ILE A 29 33.11 -29.59 -14.59
CA ILE A 29 34.25 -28.77 -15.01
C ILE A 29 35.32 -28.72 -13.90
N HIS A 30 34.92 -28.52 -12.64
CA HIS A 30 35.85 -28.52 -11.51
C HIS A 30 36.58 -29.84 -11.35
N ALA A 31 35.89 -30.99 -11.50
CA ALA A 31 36.51 -32.30 -11.49
C ALA A 31 37.52 -32.49 -12.67
N GLN A 32 37.22 -31.95 -13.84
CA GLN A 32 38.13 -31.95 -14.96
C GLN A 32 39.35 -31.05 -14.70
N MET A 33 39.16 -29.89 -14.08
CA MET A 33 40.24 -28.98 -13.68
C MET A 33 41.27 -29.67 -12.77
N PHE A 34 40.82 -30.52 -11.83
CA PHE A 34 41.73 -31.33 -11.02
C PHE A 34 42.53 -32.32 -11.85
N LYS A 35 41.90 -32.98 -12.84
CA LYS A 35 42.58 -33.96 -13.69
C LYS A 35 43.61 -33.33 -14.63
N THR A 36 43.34 -32.11 -15.09
CA THR A 36 44.20 -31.37 -16.02
C THR A 36 45.23 -30.47 -15.36
N GLY A 37 45.13 -30.28 -14.02
CA GLY A 37 45.95 -29.34 -13.28
C GLY A 37 45.53 -27.87 -13.42
N SER A 38 44.51 -27.55 -14.21
CA SER A 38 44.05 -26.18 -14.41
C SER A 38 43.39 -25.56 -13.16
N VAL A 39 43.13 -26.33 -12.11
CA VAL A 39 42.70 -25.84 -10.79
C VAL A 39 43.78 -24.99 -10.10
N LEU A 40 45.04 -25.15 -10.48
CA LEU A 40 46.17 -24.35 -9.95
C LEU A 40 46.33 -22.99 -10.66
N GLU A 41 45.67 -22.80 -11.78
CA GLU A 41 45.71 -21.56 -12.53
C GLU A 41 44.76 -20.51 -11.94
N THR A 42 45.28 -19.34 -11.56
CA THR A 42 44.55 -18.29 -10.86
C THR A 42 43.31 -17.83 -11.64
N ILE A 43 43.37 -17.76 -12.96
CA ILE A 43 42.26 -17.28 -13.81
C ILE A 43 41.10 -18.27 -13.79
N THR A 44 41.37 -19.56 -14.05
CA THR A 44 40.34 -20.60 -14.13
C THR A 44 39.63 -20.81 -12.80
N ILE A 45 40.38 -20.78 -11.69
CA ILE A 45 39.78 -20.91 -10.33
C ILE A 45 39.00 -19.66 -9.94
N SER A 46 39.41 -18.48 -10.39
CA SER A 46 38.67 -17.22 -10.18
C SER A 46 37.31 -17.24 -10.86
N GLU A 47 37.23 -17.69 -12.12
CA GLU A 47 35.98 -17.79 -12.87
C GLU A 47 35.06 -18.89 -12.28
N LEU A 48 35.63 -20.03 -11.90
CA LEU A 48 34.88 -21.07 -11.19
C LEU A 48 34.26 -20.51 -9.88
N GLN A 49 35.04 -19.77 -9.11
CA GLN A 49 34.59 -19.17 -7.85
C GLN A 49 33.52 -18.11 -8.10
N ALA A 50 33.67 -17.28 -9.14
CA ALA A 50 32.69 -16.27 -9.51
C ALA A 50 31.32 -16.88 -9.86
N PHE A 51 31.32 -17.99 -10.62
CA PHE A 51 30.09 -18.73 -10.90
C PHE A 51 29.51 -19.41 -9.64
N ALA A 52 30.36 -20.08 -8.87
CA ALA A 52 29.93 -20.78 -7.64
C ALA A 52 29.30 -19.83 -6.60
N ALA A 53 29.81 -18.60 -6.50
CA ALA A 53 29.31 -17.56 -5.61
C ALA A 53 28.16 -16.73 -6.22
N SER A 54 27.76 -17.00 -7.49
CA SER A 54 26.67 -16.25 -8.15
C SER A 54 25.33 -16.44 -7.44
N PRO A 55 24.56 -15.37 -7.17
CA PRO A 55 23.27 -15.43 -6.46
C PRO A 55 22.21 -16.28 -7.17
N ASN A 56 22.21 -16.27 -8.51
CA ASN A 56 21.15 -16.87 -9.32
C ASN A 56 21.44 -18.33 -9.73
N SER A 57 22.69 -18.66 -10.01
CA SER A 57 23.11 -19.94 -10.59
C SER A 57 24.05 -20.74 -9.71
N GLY A 58 24.65 -20.09 -8.71
CA GLY A 58 25.64 -20.67 -7.82
C GLY A 58 25.10 -21.38 -6.60
N ASN A 59 26.04 -21.82 -5.75
CA ASN A 59 25.78 -22.38 -4.44
C ASN A 59 26.86 -21.91 -3.46
N LEU A 60 26.48 -21.00 -2.56
CA LEU A 60 27.42 -20.37 -1.62
C LEU A 60 28.12 -21.36 -0.69
N THR A 61 27.47 -22.44 -0.29
CA THR A 61 28.09 -23.49 0.54
C THR A 61 29.22 -24.16 -0.22
N TYR A 62 28.99 -24.46 -1.51
CA TYR A 62 30.03 -25.02 -2.37
C TYR A 62 31.14 -24.00 -2.64
N ALA A 63 30.77 -22.76 -2.92
CA ALA A 63 31.73 -21.68 -3.11
C ALA A 63 32.64 -21.48 -1.88
N LYS A 64 32.09 -21.60 -0.68
CA LYS A 64 32.85 -21.52 0.58
C LYS A 64 33.84 -22.67 0.73
N ILE A 65 33.43 -23.89 0.42
CA ILE A 65 34.33 -25.07 0.45
C ILE A 65 35.50 -24.89 -0.52
N VAL A 66 35.23 -24.42 -1.76
CA VAL A 66 36.27 -24.15 -2.73
C VAL A 66 37.20 -23.05 -2.25
N PHE A 67 36.63 -21.94 -1.74
CA PHE A 67 37.40 -20.81 -1.21
C PHE A 67 38.34 -21.23 -0.07
N ASP A 68 37.85 -22.02 0.89
CA ASP A 68 38.62 -22.48 2.04
C ASP A 68 39.70 -23.53 1.65
N SER A 69 39.55 -24.21 0.50
CA SER A 69 40.52 -25.20 -0.01
C SER A 69 41.68 -24.59 -0.81
N LEU A 70 41.65 -23.27 -1.10
CA LEU A 70 42.71 -22.63 -1.85
C LEU A 70 43.97 -22.51 -1.00
N SER A 71 45.01 -23.29 -1.39
CA SER A 71 46.29 -23.36 -0.69
C SER A 71 47.18 -22.13 -0.95
N SER A 72 47.00 -21.41 -2.06
CA SER A 72 47.59 -20.09 -2.34
C SER A 72 46.58 -19.02 -1.89
N ARG A 73 47.08 -17.87 -1.35
CA ARG A 73 46.20 -16.76 -0.93
C ARG A 73 45.29 -16.35 -2.10
N PRO A 74 43.98 -16.41 -1.95
CA PRO A 74 43.05 -15.97 -3.00
C PRO A 74 43.31 -14.53 -3.40
N ASN A 75 43.20 -14.22 -4.70
CA ASN A 75 43.32 -12.85 -5.19
C ASN A 75 42.10 -12.00 -4.83
N THR A 76 42.19 -10.68 -4.98
CA THR A 76 41.09 -9.74 -4.69
C THR A 76 39.80 -10.08 -5.43
N TYR A 77 39.90 -10.61 -6.65
CA TYR A 77 38.71 -10.99 -7.45
C TYR A 77 37.91 -12.13 -6.77
N ILE A 78 38.59 -13.15 -6.27
CA ILE A 78 37.97 -14.28 -5.56
C ILE A 78 37.31 -13.80 -4.25
N TRP A 79 37.96 -12.92 -3.50
CA TRP A 79 37.39 -12.30 -2.31
C TRP A 79 36.13 -11.49 -2.64
N ASN A 80 36.19 -10.66 -3.68
CA ASN A 80 35.04 -9.86 -4.12
C ASN A 80 33.88 -10.72 -4.64
N ALA A 81 34.17 -11.84 -5.33
CA ALA A 81 33.13 -12.80 -5.73
C ALA A 81 32.38 -13.37 -4.52
N MET A 82 33.09 -13.73 -3.46
CA MET A 82 32.48 -14.20 -2.20
C MET A 82 31.73 -13.09 -1.47
N LEU A 83 32.30 -11.89 -1.37
CA LEU A 83 31.63 -10.71 -0.78
C LEU A 83 30.31 -10.42 -1.49
N ARG A 84 30.32 -10.42 -2.82
CA ARG A 84 29.09 -10.26 -3.65
C ARG A 84 28.07 -11.36 -3.35
N GLY A 85 28.51 -12.62 -3.34
CA GLY A 85 27.63 -13.76 -3.10
C GLY A 85 26.94 -13.68 -1.74
N TYR A 86 27.67 -13.30 -0.68
CA TYR A 86 27.09 -13.13 0.66
C TYR A 86 26.20 -11.88 0.75
N ALA A 87 26.62 -10.75 0.18
CA ALA A 87 25.83 -9.52 0.16
C ALA A 87 24.45 -9.70 -0.51
N ASP A 88 24.39 -10.59 -1.52
CA ASP A 88 23.15 -10.92 -2.25
C ASP A 88 22.35 -12.09 -1.65
N SER A 89 22.86 -12.70 -0.60
CA SER A 89 22.24 -13.85 0.06
C SER A 89 21.31 -13.45 1.23
N ASN A 90 20.73 -14.46 1.86
CA ASN A 90 19.99 -14.29 3.12
C ASN A 90 20.92 -14.22 4.37
N LYS A 91 22.24 -14.12 4.17
CA LYS A 91 23.25 -14.02 5.22
C LYS A 91 24.27 -12.91 4.92
N PRO A 92 23.83 -11.66 4.75
CA PRO A 92 24.72 -10.55 4.43
C PRO A 92 25.75 -10.24 5.52
N GLU A 93 25.52 -10.70 6.77
CA GLU A 93 26.49 -10.60 7.89
C GLU A 93 27.81 -11.34 7.59
N GLU A 94 27.76 -12.44 6.85
CA GLU A 94 28.95 -13.19 6.45
C GLU A 94 29.89 -12.39 5.53
N ALA A 95 29.34 -11.43 4.76
CA ALA A 95 30.16 -10.53 3.96
C ALA A 95 31.04 -9.63 4.85
N LEU A 96 30.52 -9.15 5.97
CA LEU A 96 31.28 -8.31 6.92
C LEU A 96 32.36 -9.13 7.63
N ILE A 97 32.06 -10.38 8.00
CA ILE A 97 33.04 -11.30 8.58
C ILE A 97 34.15 -11.60 7.57
N LEU A 98 33.78 -11.89 6.34
CA LEU A 98 34.74 -12.17 5.26
C LEU A 98 35.65 -10.95 4.96
N TYR A 99 35.09 -9.74 5.01
CA TYR A 99 35.88 -8.52 4.87
C TYR A 99 36.92 -8.36 6.00
N HIS A 100 36.52 -8.67 7.24
CA HIS A 100 37.50 -8.66 8.35
C HIS A 100 38.64 -9.66 8.12
N GLN A 101 38.35 -10.85 7.60
CA GLN A 101 39.36 -11.81 7.20
C GLN A 101 40.25 -11.27 6.08
N MET A 102 39.65 -10.61 5.07
CA MET A 102 40.39 -9.97 3.97
C MET A 102 41.41 -8.94 4.50
N LEU A 103 41.01 -8.13 5.50
CA LEU A 103 41.91 -7.20 6.19
C LEU A 103 43.03 -7.92 6.92
N CYS A 104 42.74 -8.98 7.68
CA CYS A 104 43.75 -9.76 8.41
C CYS A 104 44.78 -10.39 7.47
N HIS A 105 44.37 -10.80 6.28
CA HIS A 105 45.25 -11.36 5.27
C HIS A 105 45.96 -10.31 4.41
N SER A 106 45.78 -9.03 4.68
CA SER A 106 46.37 -7.90 3.96
C SER A 106 46.11 -7.98 2.43
N VAL A 107 44.91 -8.44 2.03
CA VAL A 107 44.53 -8.52 0.61
C VAL A 107 44.22 -7.11 0.10
N PRO A 108 44.79 -6.67 -1.05
CA PRO A 108 44.53 -5.32 -1.55
C PRO A 108 43.07 -5.13 -1.94
N HIS A 109 42.53 -3.97 -1.63
CA HIS A 109 41.17 -3.55 -1.98
C HIS A 109 41.14 -2.93 -3.37
N ASN A 110 40.01 -2.98 -4.04
CA ASN A 110 39.75 -2.25 -5.27
C ASN A 110 38.33 -1.63 -5.25
N GLY A 111 37.99 -0.86 -6.29
CA GLY A 111 36.70 -0.17 -6.40
C GLY A 111 35.46 -1.08 -6.34
N TYR A 112 35.60 -2.38 -6.51
CA TYR A 112 34.50 -3.35 -6.38
C TYR A 112 34.32 -3.92 -4.98
N THR A 113 35.30 -3.79 -4.09
CA THR A 113 35.24 -4.34 -2.73
C THR A 113 34.17 -3.62 -1.90
N PHE A 114 34.16 -2.27 -1.91
CA PHE A 114 33.30 -1.45 -1.08
C PHE A 114 31.81 -1.49 -1.44
N PRO A 115 31.41 -1.49 -2.73
CA PRO A 115 30.01 -1.62 -3.13
C PRO A 115 29.32 -2.85 -2.55
N PHE A 116 29.97 -4.01 -2.53
CA PHE A 116 29.40 -5.23 -1.95
C PHE A 116 29.25 -5.15 -0.43
N LEU A 117 30.23 -4.54 0.25
CA LEU A 117 30.14 -4.32 1.70
C LEU A 117 29.04 -3.33 2.06
N LEU A 118 28.94 -2.22 1.35
CA LEU A 118 27.88 -1.22 1.55
C LEU A 118 26.51 -1.80 1.28
N LYS A 119 26.38 -2.67 0.28
CA LYS A 119 25.14 -3.43 0.01
C LYS A 119 24.78 -4.34 1.19
N ALA A 120 25.74 -5.06 1.75
CA ALA A 120 25.53 -5.88 2.94
C ALA A 120 25.10 -5.03 4.16
N CYS A 121 25.75 -3.88 4.38
CA CYS A 121 25.37 -2.94 5.43
C CYS A 121 23.93 -2.43 5.26
N SER A 122 23.54 -2.07 4.03
CA SER A 122 22.18 -1.62 3.72
C SER A 122 21.14 -2.72 4.00
N SER A 123 21.43 -3.96 3.60
CA SER A 123 20.53 -5.11 3.82
C SER A 123 20.34 -5.42 5.32
N LEU A 124 21.33 -5.11 6.14
CA LEU A 124 21.30 -5.30 7.61
C LEU A 124 20.80 -4.07 8.36
N SER A 125 20.55 -2.96 7.67
CA SER A 125 20.33 -1.63 8.31
C SER A 125 21.43 -1.27 9.32
N ALA A 126 22.68 -1.71 9.06
CA ALA A 126 23.82 -1.60 9.96
C ALA A 126 24.61 -0.31 9.68
N ILE A 127 24.06 0.84 10.06
CA ILE A 127 24.65 2.15 9.77
C ILE A 127 26.05 2.32 10.37
N GLU A 128 26.28 1.85 11.58
CA GLU A 128 27.60 1.94 12.24
C GLU A 128 28.70 1.23 11.43
N LYS A 129 28.34 0.09 10.78
CA LYS A 129 29.25 -0.64 9.90
C LYS A 129 29.47 0.13 8.59
N ALA A 130 28.41 0.72 8.02
CA ALA A 130 28.55 1.57 6.85
C ALA A 130 29.46 2.78 7.12
N GLN A 131 29.39 3.40 8.29
CA GLN A 131 30.28 4.49 8.71
C GLN A 131 31.75 4.02 8.83
N GLN A 132 31.97 2.82 9.38
CA GLN A 132 33.32 2.23 9.44
C GLN A 132 33.90 1.98 8.04
N VAL A 133 33.07 1.44 7.12
CA VAL A 133 33.44 1.24 5.72
C VAL A 133 33.71 2.58 5.04
N HIS A 134 32.91 3.61 5.29
CA HIS A 134 33.11 4.97 4.77
C HIS A 134 34.48 5.54 5.20
N ALA A 135 34.85 5.40 6.47
CA ALA A 135 36.15 5.81 6.94
C ALA A 135 37.30 5.09 6.22
N GLN A 136 37.15 3.80 5.91
CA GLN A 136 38.13 3.04 5.11
C GLN A 136 38.19 3.52 3.66
N ILE A 137 37.06 3.81 3.03
CA ILE A 137 36.97 4.37 1.68
C ILE A 137 37.80 5.68 1.59
N ILE A 138 37.60 6.58 2.56
CA ILE A 138 38.36 7.84 2.62
C ILE A 138 39.84 7.56 2.81
N LYS A 139 40.21 6.73 3.80
CA LYS A 139 41.62 6.41 4.14
C LYS A 139 42.36 5.78 2.96
N LEU A 140 41.70 4.99 2.16
CA LEU A 140 42.30 4.26 1.03
C LEU A 140 42.19 5.01 -0.30
N GLY A 141 41.58 6.20 -0.33
CA GLY A 141 41.51 7.07 -1.51
C GLY A 141 40.46 6.69 -2.53
N PHE A 142 39.44 5.86 -2.16
CA PHE A 142 38.35 5.46 -3.06
C PHE A 142 37.17 6.44 -3.06
N GLY A 143 37.26 7.58 -2.34
CA GLY A 143 36.17 8.55 -2.25
C GLY A 143 35.80 9.27 -3.56
N SER A 144 36.64 9.17 -4.58
CA SER A 144 36.37 9.72 -5.92
C SER A 144 35.84 8.69 -6.92
N ASP A 145 35.76 7.42 -6.52
CA ASP A 145 35.21 6.37 -7.37
C ASP A 145 33.68 6.42 -7.39
N VAL A 146 33.09 6.62 -8.57
CA VAL A 146 31.64 6.83 -8.74
C VAL A 146 30.83 5.63 -8.22
N TYR A 147 31.26 4.40 -8.47
CA TYR A 147 30.56 3.20 -8.01
C TYR A 147 30.55 3.09 -6.48
N THR A 148 31.71 3.38 -5.87
CA THR A 148 31.85 3.40 -4.40
C THR A 148 31.00 4.51 -3.79
N THR A 149 31.03 5.71 -4.39
CA THR A 149 30.27 6.87 -3.89
C THR A 149 28.77 6.68 -4.02
N ASN A 150 28.29 6.13 -5.14
CA ASN A 150 26.86 5.81 -5.33
C ASN A 150 26.39 4.72 -4.35
N SER A 151 27.24 3.71 -4.09
CA SER A 151 26.92 2.66 -3.11
C SER A 151 26.88 3.22 -1.67
N LEU A 152 27.77 4.15 -1.36
CA LEU A 152 27.80 4.84 -0.08
C LEU A 152 26.58 5.74 0.10
N LEU A 153 26.23 6.53 -0.91
CA LEU A 153 25.02 7.33 -0.97
C LEU A 153 23.77 6.46 -0.71
N HIS A 154 23.65 5.37 -1.44
CA HIS A 154 22.54 4.42 -1.27
C HIS A 154 22.51 3.81 0.15
N ALA A 155 23.67 3.47 0.72
CA ALA A 155 23.73 2.88 2.06
C ALA A 155 23.24 3.84 3.15
N TYR A 156 23.62 5.12 3.09
CA TYR A 156 23.13 6.13 4.02
C TYR A 156 21.65 6.42 3.81
N ALA A 157 21.21 6.61 2.56
CA ALA A 157 19.81 6.85 2.21
C ALA A 157 18.91 5.69 2.66
N ALA A 158 19.28 4.44 2.36
CA ALA A 158 18.51 3.26 2.74
C ALA A 158 18.45 3.04 4.27
N SER A 159 19.43 3.55 5.01
CA SER A 159 19.45 3.48 6.48
C SER A 159 18.74 4.67 7.16
N GLY A 160 18.10 5.56 6.40
CA GLY A 160 17.36 6.72 6.92
C GLY A 160 18.24 7.93 7.31
N PHE A 161 19.55 7.90 7.01
CA PHE A 161 20.47 9.01 7.29
C PHE A 161 20.55 9.95 6.08
N ILE A 162 19.42 10.57 5.76
CA ILE A 162 19.26 11.32 4.51
C ILE A 162 20.16 12.55 4.44
N GLU A 163 20.39 13.25 5.55
CA GLU A 163 21.29 14.40 5.61
C GLU A 163 22.74 14.02 5.25
N SER A 164 23.20 12.87 5.77
CA SER A 164 24.54 12.37 5.41
C SER A 164 24.61 11.94 3.94
N ALA A 165 23.55 11.35 3.42
CA ALA A 165 23.42 11.02 2.00
C ALA A 165 23.44 12.29 1.13
N ARG A 166 22.79 13.36 1.56
CA ARG A 166 22.78 14.66 0.88
C ARG A 166 24.17 15.27 0.79
N ILE A 167 24.91 15.26 1.90
CA ILE A 167 26.30 15.76 1.92
C ILE A 167 27.20 14.99 0.94
N ILE A 168 26.99 13.68 0.82
CA ILE A 168 27.74 12.84 -0.15
C ILE A 168 27.35 13.22 -1.57
N PHE A 169 26.05 13.35 -1.86
CA PHE A 169 25.52 13.72 -3.16
C PHE A 169 26.07 15.08 -3.63
N ASP A 170 26.04 16.09 -2.78
CA ASP A 170 26.50 17.46 -3.08
C ASP A 170 28.01 17.52 -3.36
N ARG A 171 28.77 16.51 -2.94
CA ARG A 171 30.21 16.39 -3.22
C ARG A 171 30.52 15.67 -4.53
N ILE A 172 29.55 15.09 -5.21
CA ILE A 172 29.76 14.45 -6.50
C ILE A 172 29.81 15.54 -7.58
N PRO A 173 30.93 15.73 -8.29
CA PRO A 173 31.05 16.83 -9.26
C PRO A 173 30.08 16.71 -10.43
N HIS A 174 29.85 15.48 -10.87
CA HIS A 174 28.94 15.14 -11.99
C HIS A 174 28.08 13.94 -11.58
N PRO A 175 26.97 14.17 -10.86
CA PRO A 175 26.09 13.08 -10.48
C PRO A 175 25.47 12.40 -11.71
N ASP A 176 25.61 11.09 -11.80
CA ASP A 176 24.95 10.29 -12.82
C ASP A 176 23.49 9.95 -12.47
N THR A 177 22.78 9.29 -13.36
CA THR A 177 21.37 8.91 -13.12
C THR A 177 21.23 7.99 -11.91
N VAL A 178 22.25 7.22 -11.53
CA VAL A 178 22.22 6.34 -10.33
C VAL A 178 22.34 7.19 -9.06
N SER A 179 23.22 8.20 -9.06
CA SER A 179 23.34 9.15 -7.95
C SER A 179 22.02 9.87 -7.67
N TRP A 180 21.41 10.43 -8.73
CA TRP A 180 20.10 11.10 -8.64
C TRP A 180 19.00 10.18 -8.13
N ASN A 181 18.86 9.00 -8.72
CA ASN A 181 17.84 8.03 -8.29
C ASN A 181 18.06 7.59 -6.84
N SER A 182 19.31 7.44 -6.39
CA SER A 182 19.62 7.01 -5.02
C SER A 182 19.23 8.06 -3.98
N ILE A 183 19.48 9.34 -4.25
CA ILE A 183 19.12 10.41 -3.30
C ILE A 183 17.59 10.66 -3.31
N ILE A 184 16.94 10.64 -4.47
CA ILE A 184 15.49 10.77 -4.61
C ILE A 184 14.78 9.63 -3.86
N ASP A 185 15.20 8.38 -4.07
CA ASP A 185 14.66 7.21 -3.35
C ASP A 185 14.85 7.31 -1.84
N GLY A 186 16.00 7.87 -1.41
CA GLY A 186 16.28 8.14 0.00
C GLY A 186 15.27 9.10 0.63
N TYR A 187 15.03 10.25 0.00
CA TYR A 187 14.04 11.23 0.48
C TYR A 187 12.62 10.66 0.48
N VAL A 188 12.25 9.92 -0.57
CA VAL A 188 10.95 9.21 -0.62
C VAL A 188 10.79 8.25 0.56
N LYS A 189 11.81 7.44 0.87
CA LYS A 189 11.78 6.48 1.99
C LYS A 189 11.72 7.16 3.36
N CYS A 190 12.28 8.35 3.47
CA CYS A 190 12.18 9.17 4.69
C CYS A 190 10.83 9.91 4.81
N GLY A 191 9.96 9.83 3.80
CA GLY A 191 8.67 10.52 3.78
C GLY A 191 8.73 11.98 3.32
N GLU A 192 9.90 12.46 2.89
CA GLU A 192 10.12 13.81 2.40
C GLU A 192 9.87 13.91 0.89
N THR A 193 8.64 13.64 0.49
CA THR A 193 8.23 13.51 -0.92
C THR A 193 8.36 14.83 -1.68
N GLU A 194 8.16 15.98 -1.03
CA GLU A 194 8.31 17.30 -1.67
C GLU A 194 9.76 17.57 -2.05
N THR A 195 10.70 17.35 -1.15
CA THR A 195 12.15 17.49 -1.43
C THR A 195 12.60 16.52 -2.52
N ALA A 196 12.10 15.28 -2.49
CA ALA A 196 12.35 14.30 -3.55
C ALA A 196 11.86 14.79 -4.91
N TYR A 197 10.68 15.43 -4.97
CA TYR A 197 10.11 15.95 -6.20
C TYR A 197 10.87 17.16 -6.74
N GLU A 198 11.38 18.04 -5.89
CA GLU A 198 12.27 19.13 -6.30
C GLU A 198 13.55 18.59 -6.96
N LEU A 199 14.20 17.62 -6.31
CA LEU A 199 15.37 16.95 -6.88
C LEU A 199 15.06 16.23 -8.21
N PHE A 200 13.89 15.62 -8.31
CA PHE A 200 13.45 15.01 -9.56
C PHE A 200 13.27 16.04 -10.68
N LYS A 201 12.77 17.24 -10.38
CA LYS A 201 12.68 18.33 -11.38
C LYS A 201 14.05 18.77 -11.87
N ASP A 202 15.01 18.90 -10.94
CA ASP A 202 16.37 19.35 -11.22
C ASP A 202 17.23 18.28 -11.92
N MET A 203 16.77 17.02 -11.92
CA MET A 203 17.47 15.91 -12.57
C MET A 203 17.57 16.14 -14.08
N PRO A 204 18.79 16.18 -14.67
CA PRO A 204 19.01 16.53 -16.08
C PRO A 204 18.35 15.55 -17.05
N GLU A 205 18.52 14.24 -16.80
CA GLU A 205 17.98 13.17 -17.63
C GLU A 205 17.13 12.22 -16.79
N LYS A 206 15.83 12.24 -17.02
CA LYS A 206 14.87 11.36 -16.35
C LYS A 206 14.75 10.04 -17.10
N ASN A 207 14.76 8.93 -16.35
CA ASN A 207 14.62 7.60 -16.91
C ASN A 207 13.45 6.82 -16.25
N ALA A 208 13.21 5.59 -16.68
CA ALA A 208 12.14 4.76 -16.13
C ALA A 208 12.25 4.57 -14.62
N ILE A 209 13.47 4.48 -14.07
CA ILE A 209 13.70 4.28 -12.62
C ILE A 209 13.32 5.55 -11.86
N SER A 210 13.72 6.74 -12.32
CA SER A 210 13.38 8.00 -11.67
C SER A 210 11.86 8.23 -11.58
N PHE A 211 11.13 7.95 -12.67
CA PHE A 211 9.67 8.00 -12.65
C PHE A 211 9.07 6.93 -11.72
N THR A 212 9.62 5.71 -11.72
CA THR A 212 9.14 4.63 -10.84
C THR A 212 9.27 5.02 -9.37
N VAL A 213 10.42 5.58 -8.96
CA VAL A 213 10.67 6.03 -7.60
C VAL A 213 9.68 7.13 -7.20
N MET A 214 9.52 8.15 -8.05
CA MET A 214 8.63 9.28 -7.75
C MET A 214 7.17 8.87 -7.71
N ILE A 215 6.68 8.12 -8.70
CA ILE A 215 5.29 7.62 -8.72
C ILE A 215 5.01 6.76 -7.48
N SER A 216 5.95 5.86 -7.13
CA SER A 216 5.81 5.03 -5.92
C SER A 216 5.78 5.87 -4.65
N GLY A 217 6.65 6.87 -4.55
CA GLY A 217 6.70 7.79 -3.41
C GLY A 217 5.41 8.61 -3.25
N HIS A 218 4.88 9.16 -4.33
CA HIS A 218 3.62 9.90 -4.30
C HIS A 218 2.45 9.02 -3.87
N VAL A 219 2.34 7.79 -4.40
CA VAL A 219 1.29 6.84 -3.98
C VAL A 219 1.42 6.47 -2.50
N GLN A 220 2.63 6.25 -2.00
CA GLN A 220 2.87 5.96 -0.57
C GLN A 220 2.54 7.16 0.33
N ALA A 221 2.77 8.37 -0.14
CA ALA A 221 2.42 9.60 0.56
C ALA A 221 0.92 9.96 0.46
N GLY A 222 0.12 9.20 -0.32
CA GLY A 222 -1.29 9.49 -0.56
C GLY A 222 -1.53 10.64 -1.55
N LEU A 223 -0.50 11.05 -2.29
CA LEU A 223 -0.54 12.07 -3.35
C LEU A 223 -0.90 11.39 -4.69
N ASP A 224 -2.06 10.74 -4.70
CA ASP A 224 -2.46 9.87 -5.80
C ASP A 224 -2.72 10.62 -7.12
N LYS A 225 -3.16 11.88 -7.05
CA LYS A 225 -3.38 12.71 -8.22
C LYS A 225 -2.05 13.07 -8.87
N GLU A 226 -1.10 13.51 -8.08
CA GLU A 226 0.26 13.86 -8.50
C GLU A 226 0.97 12.63 -9.10
N ALA A 227 0.72 11.45 -8.56
CA ALA A 227 1.23 10.19 -9.13
C ALA A 227 0.67 9.92 -10.54
N LEU A 228 -0.61 10.23 -10.79
CA LEU A 228 -1.22 10.11 -12.11
C LEU A 228 -0.69 11.18 -13.09
N ASP A 229 -0.45 12.39 -12.62
CA ASP A 229 0.14 13.48 -13.42
C ASP A 229 1.58 13.10 -13.84
N LEU A 230 2.39 12.55 -12.93
CA LEU A 230 3.73 12.04 -13.24
C LEU A 230 3.70 10.86 -14.24
N PHE A 231 2.71 10.01 -14.13
CA PHE A 231 2.53 8.94 -15.11
C PHE A 231 2.22 9.46 -16.51
N GLN A 232 1.42 10.51 -16.60
CA GLN A 232 1.16 11.21 -17.87
C GLN A 232 2.43 11.87 -18.41
N GLU A 233 3.23 12.54 -17.56
CA GLU A 233 4.53 13.09 -17.94
C GLU A 233 5.47 12.01 -18.49
N MET A 234 5.56 10.86 -17.82
CA MET A 234 6.34 9.70 -18.27
C MET A 234 5.94 9.25 -19.68
N GLN A 235 4.63 9.24 -19.97
CA GLN A 235 4.11 8.84 -21.27
C GLN A 235 4.42 9.89 -22.36
N ILE A 236 4.28 11.17 -22.04
CA ILE A 236 4.62 12.29 -22.96
C ILE A 236 6.11 12.23 -23.30
N ALA A 237 6.96 11.90 -22.32
CA ALA A 237 8.39 11.70 -22.52
C ALA A 237 8.74 10.44 -23.34
N GLY A 238 7.76 9.64 -23.74
CA GLY A 238 7.96 8.40 -24.50
C GLY A 238 8.60 7.26 -23.69
N ILE A 239 8.69 7.38 -22.37
CA ILE A 239 9.28 6.40 -21.49
C ILE A 239 8.25 5.31 -21.20
N LYS A 240 8.60 4.05 -21.48
CA LYS A 240 7.69 2.91 -21.26
C LYS A 240 7.59 2.58 -19.77
N PRO A 241 6.37 2.51 -19.20
CA PRO A 241 6.18 2.10 -17.81
C PRO A 241 6.49 0.61 -17.63
N ASP A 242 7.15 0.30 -16.54
CA ASP A 242 7.34 -1.07 -16.09
C ASP A 242 6.13 -1.58 -15.27
N LYS A 243 6.19 -2.84 -14.82
CA LYS A 243 5.10 -3.43 -14.03
C LYS A 243 4.91 -2.74 -12.67
N ILE A 244 5.97 -2.18 -12.10
CA ILE A 244 5.91 -1.49 -10.80
C ILE A 244 5.15 -0.17 -10.96
N VAL A 245 5.47 0.61 -11.98
CA VAL A 245 4.72 1.83 -12.32
C VAL A 245 3.25 1.51 -12.54
N LEU A 246 2.95 0.52 -13.41
CA LEU A 246 1.56 0.14 -13.69
C LEU A 246 0.79 -0.28 -12.43
N THR A 247 1.45 -1.02 -11.53
CA THR A 247 0.85 -1.44 -10.25
C THR A 247 0.55 -0.23 -9.35
N ASN A 248 1.49 0.71 -9.22
CA ASN A 248 1.34 1.90 -8.40
C ASN A 248 0.26 2.84 -8.95
N VAL A 249 0.24 3.06 -10.26
CA VAL A 249 -0.77 3.89 -10.92
C VAL A 249 -2.18 3.29 -10.80
N LEU A 250 -2.31 1.96 -10.89
CA LEU A 250 -3.57 1.27 -10.61
C LEU A 250 -3.99 1.43 -9.14
N SER A 251 -3.04 1.44 -8.20
CA SER A 251 -3.33 1.73 -6.79
C SER A 251 -3.81 3.17 -6.59
N ALA A 252 -3.18 4.15 -7.25
CA ALA A 252 -3.65 5.54 -7.26
C ALA A 252 -5.08 5.65 -7.81
N CYS A 253 -5.37 5.00 -8.94
CA CYS A 253 -6.74 4.93 -9.48
C CYS A 253 -7.74 4.33 -8.48
N ALA A 254 -7.33 3.29 -7.75
CA ALA A 254 -8.15 2.65 -6.72
C ALA A 254 -8.46 3.58 -5.53
N HIS A 255 -7.48 4.36 -5.09
CA HIS A 255 -7.64 5.34 -4.01
C HIS A 255 -8.58 6.47 -4.42
N LEU A 256 -8.40 7.03 -5.60
CA LEU A 256 -9.20 8.13 -6.15
C LEU A 256 -10.59 7.66 -6.63
N GLY A 257 -10.82 6.37 -6.84
CA GLY A 257 -12.03 5.86 -7.50
C GLY A 257 -12.09 6.18 -9.00
N ALA A 258 -10.93 6.39 -9.63
CA ALA A 258 -10.77 6.83 -11.02
C ALA A 258 -10.91 5.64 -12.00
N LEU A 259 -12.14 5.16 -12.19
CA LEU A 259 -12.41 3.97 -12.98
C LEU A 259 -11.97 4.10 -14.45
N ASP A 260 -12.19 5.25 -15.06
CA ASP A 260 -11.91 5.45 -16.48
C ASP A 260 -10.41 5.43 -16.76
N GLN A 261 -9.60 6.06 -15.90
CA GLN A 261 -8.14 5.95 -15.97
C GLN A 261 -7.67 4.51 -15.72
N GLY A 262 -8.25 3.82 -14.74
CA GLY A 262 -7.95 2.41 -14.49
C GLY A 262 -8.28 1.51 -15.70
N ARG A 263 -9.41 1.73 -16.38
CA ARG A 263 -9.77 1.03 -17.62
C ARG A 263 -8.82 1.35 -18.76
N TRP A 264 -8.40 2.60 -18.87
CA TRP A 264 -7.42 3.00 -19.86
C TRP A 264 -6.09 2.28 -19.65
N ILE A 265 -5.59 2.23 -18.40
CA ILE A 265 -4.35 1.50 -18.04
C ILE A 265 -4.50 0.01 -18.36
N HIS A 266 -5.64 -0.61 -18.02
CA HIS A 266 -5.89 -2.02 -18.36
C HIS A 266 -5.88 -2.25 -19.88
N THR A 267 -6.41 -1.32 -20.65
CA THR A 267 -6.36 -1.35 -22.12
C THR A 267 -4.94 -1.19 -22.64
N TYR A 268 -4.14 -0.30 -22.03
CA TYR A 268 -2.72 -0.13 -22.32
C TYR A 268 -1.95 -1.44 -22.09
N ILE A 269 -2.16 -2.10 -20.95
CA ILE A 269 -1.55 -3.40 -20.60
C ILE A 269 -1.85 -4.43 -21.69
N LYS A 270 -3.10 -4.52 -22.15
CA LYS A 270 -3.51 -5.46 -23.21
C LYS A 270 -2.90 -5.12 -24.56
N LYS A 271 -2.89 -3.83 -24.96
CA LYS A 271 -2.35 -3.39 -26.26
C LYS A 271 -0.84 -3.58 -26.39
N ASN A 272 -0.10 -3.50 -25.29
CA ASN A 272 1.34 -3.67 -25.26
C ASN A 272 1.79 -5.09 -24.88
N ASP A 273 0.87 -6.07 -24.89
CA ASP A 273 1.12 -7.47 -24.52
C ASP A 273 1.87 -7.66 -23.19
N VAL A 274 1.63 -6.73 -22.23
CA VAL A 274 2.21 -6.85 -20.89
C VAL A 274 1.58 -8.05 -20.19
N GLN A 275 2.38 -9.04 -19.89
CA GLN A 275 1.91 -10.27 -19.25
C GLN A 275 1.34 -9.98 -17.84
N ILE A 276 0.07 -10.29 -17.65
CA ILE A 276 -0.60 -10.15 -16.35
C ILE A 276 -0.15 -11.30 -15.44
N ASP A 277 0.84 -11.02 -14.62
CA ASP A 277 1.30 -11.89 -13.54
C ASP A 277 0.40 -11.72 -12.28
N PRO A 278 0.62 -12.51 -11.21
CA PRO A 278 -0.20 -12.40 -9.99
C PRO A 278 -0.18 -11.02 -9.32
N MET A 279 0.91 -10.26 -9.46
CA MET A 279 1.04 -8.92 -8.88
C MET A 279 0.15 -7.92 -9.63
N LEU A 280 0.29 -7.85 -10.93
CA LEU A 280 -0.52 -6.97 -11.78
C LEU A 280 -2.00 -7.37 -11.79
N GLY A 281 -2.29 -8.68 -11.75
CA GLY A 281 -3.65 -9.20 -11.59
C GLY A 281 -4.29 -8.78 -10.26
N CYS A 282 -3.50 -8.77 -9.17
CA CYS A 282 -3.95 -8.28 -7.87
C CYS A 282 -4.28 -6.78 -7.92
N ALA A 283 -3.38 -5.96 -8.49
CA ALA A 283 -3.59 -4.51 -8.61
C ALA A 283 -4.81 -4.16 -9.48
N LEU A 284 -5.01 -4.84 -10.60
CA LEU A 284 -6.18 -4.67 -11.46
C LEU A 284 -7.48 -5.08 -10.74
N THR A 285 -7.46 -6.21 -10.03
CA THR A 285 -8.64 -6.68 -9.28
C THR A 285 -9.00 -5.71 -8.15
N ASP A 286 -8.01 -5.24 -7.39
CA ASP A 286 -8.20 -4.25 -6.32
C ASP A 286 -8.68 -2.90 -6.87
N MET A 287 -8.08 -2.43 -7.97
CA MET A 287 -8.49 -1.20 -8.64
C MET A 287 -9.96 -1.26 -9.07
N TYR A 288 -10.38 -2.31 -9.78
CA TYR A 288 -11.76 -2.43 -10.21
C TYR A 288 -12.72 -2.55 -9.03
N ALA A 289 -12.39 -3.33 -8.01
CA ALA A 289 -13.18 -3.45 -6.79
C ALA A 289 -13.35 -2.10 -6.08
N LYS A 290 -12.26 -1.37 -5.88
CA LYS A 290 -12.25 -0.05 -5.22
C LYS A 290 -12.79 1.10 -6.06
N CYS A 291 -12.92 0.92 -7.37
CA CYS A 291 -13.63 1.83 -8.27
C CYS A 291 -15.11 1.47 -8.49
N GLY A 292 -15.63 0.47 -7.77
CA GLY A 292 -17.05 0.12 -7.80
C GLY A 292 -17.44 -0.79 -8.97
N SER A 293 -16.51 -1.50 -9.61
CA SER A 293 -16.78 -2.41 -10.73
C SER A 293 -16.39 -3.85 -10.39
N MET A 294 -17.19 -4.49 -9.52
CA MET A 294 -16.94 -5.89 -9.09
C MET A 294 -16.99 -6.89 -10.24
N GLN A 295 -17.76 -6.62 -11.30
CA GLN A 295 -17.83 -7.50 -12.45
C GLN A 295 -16.49 -7.55 -13.20
N ASP A 296 -15.88 -6.38 -13.46
CA ASP A 296 -14.57 -6.30 -14.10
C ASP A 296 -13.48 -6.92 -13.20
N ALA A 297 -13.56 -6.70 -11.87
CA ALA A 297 -12.65 -7.32 -10.90
C ALA A 297 -12.70 -8.85 -10.97
N LEU A 298 -13.89 -9.43 -11.01
CA LEU A 298 -14.10 -10.88 -11.11
C LEU A 298 -13.60 -11.43 -12.45
N GLU A 299 -13.77 -10.68 -13.54
CA GLU A 299 -13.29 -11.08 -14.86
C GLU A 299 -11.74 -11.15 -14.88
N VAL A 300 -11.06 -10.13 -14.34
CA VAL A 300 -9.60 -10.13 -14.21
C VAL A 300 -9.13 -11.30 -13.37
N PHE A 301 -9.76 -11.52 -12.20
CA PHE A 301 -9.45 -12.65 -11.33
C PHE A 301 -9.55 -13.99 -12.07
N LYS A 302 -10.64 -14.22 -12.83
CA LYS A 302 -10.85 -15.46 -13.58
C LYS A 302 -9.78 -15.67 -14.66
N LYS A 303 -9.39 -14.60 -15.37
CA LYS A 303 -8.41 -14.63 -16.47
C LYS A 303 -6.94 -14.80 -15.98
N THR A 304 -6.62 -14.41 -14.76
CA THR A 304 -5.28 -14.57 -14.20
C THR A 304 -4.96 -16.05 -13.97
N ARG A 305 -3.94 -16.57 -14.66
CA ARG A 305 -3.60 -18.01 -14.66
C ARG A 305 -3.14 -18.52 -13.28
N LYS A 306 -2.15 -17.84 -12.68
CA LYS A 306 -1.63 -18.18 -11.34
C LYS A 306 -2.28 -17.25 -10.31
N LYS A 307 -3.03 -17.83 -9.37
CA LYS A 307 -3.72 -17.09 -8.33
C LYS A 307 -2.92 -17.13 -7.03
N SER A 308 -2.29 -16.02 -6.67
CA SER A 308 -1.61 -15.86 -5.38
C SER A 308 -2.64 -15.61 -4.25
N VAL A 309 -2.20 -15.82 -3.01
CA VAL A 309 -3.01 -15.48 -1.81
C VAL A 309 -3.46 -14.02 -1.86
N SER A 310 -2.59 -13.11 -2.30
CA SER A 310 -2.92 -11.67 -2.42
C SER A 310 -4.06 -11.41 -3.40
N LEU A 311 -4.07 -12.09 -4.55
CA LEU A 311 -5.12 -11.95 -5.56
C LEU A 311 -6.49 -12.45 -5.04
N TRP A 312 -6.51 -13.59 -4.34
CA TRP A 312 -7.73 -14.06 -3.68
C TRP A 312 -8.19 -13.08 -2.60
N THR A 313 -7.25 -12.57 -1.80
CA THR A 313 -7.54 -11.58 -0.75
C THR A 313 -8.12 -10.29 -1.33
N ALA A 314 -7.59 -9.79 -2.45
CA ALA A 314 -8.13 -8.61 -3.12
C ALA A 314 -9.59 -8.82 -3.59
N LEU A 315 -9.89 -9.99 -4.15
CA LEU A 315 -11.26 -10.32 -4.55
C LEU A 315 -12.22 -10.42 -3.35
N ILE A 316 -11.81 -11.14 -2.29
CA ILE A 316 -12.60 -11.31 -1.05
C ILE A 316 -12.85 -9.93 -0.41
N HIS A 317 -11.82 -9.09 -0.32
CA HIS A 317 -11.95 -7.73 0.19
C HIS A 317 -12.86 -6.87 -0.69
N GLY A 318 -12.77 -7.01 -2.00
CA GLY A 318 -13.70 -6.37 -2.94
C GLY A 318 -15.16 -6.69 -2.62
N PHE A 319 -15.52 -7.96 -2.46
CA PHE A 319 -16.87 -8.35 -2.05
C PHE A 319 -17.24 -7.82 -0.66
N ALA A 320 -16.28 -7.78 0.28
CA ALA A 320 -16.50 -7.24 1.63
C ALA A 320 -16.92 -5.77 1.59
N ILE A 321 -16.15 -4.91 0.92
CA ILE A 321 -16.44 -3.46 0.85
C ILE A 321 -17.72 -3.15 0.06
N HIS A 322 -18.15 -4.06 -0.82
CA HIS A 322 -19.42 -3.95 -1.55
C HIS A 322 -20.62 -4.49 -0.75
N GLY A 323 -20.45 -4.91 0.51
CA GLY A 323 -21.53 -5.45 1.33
C GLY A 323 -22.06 -6.81 0.84
N ARG A 324 -21.26 -7.56 0.07
CA ARG A 324 -21.59 -8.88 -0.48
C ARG A 324 -20.93 -9.99 0.34
N GLY A 325 -21.21 -10.03 1.65
CA GLY A 325 -20.53 -10.91 2.60
C GLY A 325 -20.66 -12.39 2.32
N ARG A 326 -21.83 -12.85 1.87
CA ARG A 326 -22.04 -14.28 1.50
C ARG A 326 -21.15 -14.71 0.33
N GLU A 327 -20.94 -13.80 -0.64
CA GLU A 327 -20.05 -14.07 -1.77
C GLU A 327 -18.58 -14.00 -1.35
N ALA A 328 -18.23 -13.09 -0.44
CA ALA A 328 -16.91 -13.07 0.15
C ALA A 328 -16.60 -14.40 0.87
N LEU A 329 -17.56 -14.95 1.63
CA LEU A 329 -17.45 -16.28 2.27
C LEU A 329 -17.31 -17.40 1.23
N TYR A 330 -18.10 -17.36 0.17
CA TYR A 330 -17.97 -18.33 -0.91
C TYR A 330 -16.55 -18.34 -1.51
N TRP A 331 -16.01 -17.17 -1.86
CA TRP A 331 -14.68 -17.07 -2.44
C TRP A 331 -13.57 -17.41 -1.43
N PHE A 332 -13.77 -17.12 -0.16
CA PHE A 332 -12.86 -17.58 0.90
C PHE A 332 -12.82 -19.11 0.98
N MET A 333 -13.97 -19.79 0.93
CA MET A 333 -14.02 -21.26 0.88
C MET A 333 -13.35 -21.81 -0.38
N GLN A 334 -13.61 -21.19 -1.55
CA GLN A 334 -12.95 -21.60 -2.81
C GLN A 334 -11.41 -21.47 -2.73
N MET A 335 -10.90 -20.43 -2.10
CA MET A 335 -9.46 -20.26 -1.85
C MET A 335 -8.91 -21.42 -1.00
N CYS A 336 -9.58 -21.79 0.09
CA CYS A 336 -9.18 -22.90 0.94
C CYS A 336 -9.26 -24.24 0.20
N MET A 337 -10.31 -24.46 -0.59
CA MET A 337 -10.45 -25.67 -1.43
C MET A 337 -9.38 -25.78 -2.51
N ALA A 338 -8.86 -24.66 -3.01
CA ALA A 338 -7.71 -24.62 -3.91
C ALA A 338 -6.37 -24.92 -3.22
N GLY A 339 -6.37 -25.28 -1.94
CA GLY A 339 -5.18 -25.62 -1.17
C GLY A 339 -4.36 -24.44 -0.68
N LEU A 340 -4.87 -23.20 -0.84
CA LEU A 340 -4.20 -22.00 -0.40
C LEU A 340 -4.56 -21.67 1.05
N LYS A 341 -3.55 -21.48 1.89
CA LYS A 341 -3.75 -21.09 3.29
C LYS A 341 -4.02 -19.58 3.40
N PRO A 342 -5.10 -19.16 4.08
CA PRO A 342 -5.33 -17.76 4.39
C PRO A 342 -4.16 -17.18 5.19
N ASN A 343 -3.88 -15.90 4.98
CA ASN A 343 -2.97 -15.12 5.82
C ASN A 343 -3.75 -14.13 6.71
N LEU A 344 -3.06 -13.34 7.52
CA LEU A 344 -3.67 -12.34 8.39
C LEU A 344 -4.55 -11.35 7.61
N ILE A 345 -4.08 -10.88 6.45
CA ILE A 345 -4.82 -9.93 5.61
C ILE A 345 -6.10 -10.56 5.06
N THR A 346 -6.04 -11.84 4.64
CA THR A 346 -7.24 -12.58 4.20
C THR A 346 -8.27 -12.71 5.32
N CYS A 347 -7.80 -13.00 6.56
CA CYS A 347 -8.68 -13.08 7.72
C CYS A 347 -9.32 -11.73 8.06
N THR A 348 -8.56 -10.63 7.98
CA THR A 348 -9.13 -9.28 8.13
C THR A 348 -10.21 -9.00 7.08
N ALA A 349 -9.95 -9.31 5.81
CA ALA A 349 -10.90 -9.10 4.72
C ALA A 349 -12.22 -9.85 4.93
N ILE A 350 -12.16 -11.11 5.34
CA ILE A 350 -13.38 -11.91 5.55
C ILE A 350 -14.13 -11.53 6.83
N LEU A 351 -13.43 -11.16 7.92
CA LEU A 351 -14.07 -10.63 9.12
C LEU A 351 -14.74 -9.28 8.87
N THR A 352 -14.13 -8.43 8.04
CA THR A 352 -14.75 -7.17 7.56
C THR A 352 -16.02 -7.47 6.77
N ALA A 353 -16.02 -8.48 5.88
CA ALA A 353 -17.21 -8.91 5.15
C ALA A 353 -18.33 -9.33 6.10
N CYS A 354 -18.00 -10.12 7.12
CA CYS A 354 -18.96 -10.52 8.15
C CYS A 354 -19.52 -9.30 8.92
N SER A 355 -18.66 -8.35 9.30
CA SER A 355 -19.08 -7.14 10.01
C SER A 355 -20.04 -6.28 9.17
N TYR A 356 -19.77 -6.12 7.87
CA TYR A 356 -20.59 -5.27 7.02
C TYR A 356 -21.93 -5.90 6.60
N THR A 357 -22.12 -7.19 6.84
CA THR A 357 -23.33 -7.92 6.47
C THR A 357 -24.05 -8.60 7.65
N GLY A 358 -23.56 -8.38 8.88
CA GLY A 358 -24.21 -8.90 10.09
C GLY A 358 -24.05 -10.43 10.27
N LEU A 359 -23.06 -11.04 9.65
CA LEU A 359 -22.80 -12.50 9.72
C LEU A 359 -22.00 -12.82 11.00
N ALA A 360 -22.64 -12.67 12.17
CA ALA A 360 -21.99 -12.74 13.47
C ALA A 360 -21.44 -14.14 13.80
N ASP A 361 -22.20 -15.19 13.50
CA ASP A 361 -21.80 -16.57 13.82
C ASP A 361 -20.66 -17.05 12.92
N GLU A 362 -20.73 -16.72 11.62
CA GLU A 362 -19.66 -17.00 10.67
C GLU A 362 -18.37 -16.27 11.07
N GLY A 363 -18.47 -14.99 11.45
CA GLY A 363 -17.33 -14.22 11.91
C GLY A 363 -16.69 -14.80 13.17
N LYS A 364 -17.49 -15.20 14.17
CA LYS A 364 -17.02 -15.88 15.39
C LYS A 364 -16.30 -17.19 15.04
N SER A 365 -16.85 -17.98 14.10
CA SER A 365 -16.26 -19.24 13.64
C SER A 365 -14.91 -19.02 12.96
N ILE A 366 -14.83 -18.04 12.05
CA ILE A 366 -13.58 -17.69 11.34
C ILE A 366 -12.52 -17.20 12.32
N PHE A 367 -12.87 -16.30 13.24
CA PHE A 367 -11.94 -15.78 14.24
C PHE A 367 -11.35 -16.90 15.11
N LYS A 368 -12.19 -17.84 15.52
CA LYS A 368 -11.75 -19.04 16.28
C LYS A 368 -10.85 -19.95 15.44
N SER A 369 -11.13 -20.06 14.15
CA SER A 369 -10.36 -20.89 13.21
C SER A 369 -8.97 -20.32 12.93
N MET A 370 -8.75 -19.02 13.05
CA MET A 370 -7.44 -18.39 12.86
C MET A 370 -6.36 -19.10 13.66
N ASN A 371 -6.55 -19.27 14.95
CA ASN A 371 -5.57 -19.92 15.81
C ASN A 371 -5.62 -21.46 15.68
N LYS A 372 -6.83 -22.06 15.69
CA LYS A 372 -6.99 -23.52 15.78
C LYS A 372 -6.69 -24.25 14.47
N VAL A 373 -7.01 -23.64 13.33
CA VAL A 373 -6.91 -24.29 12.01
C VAL A 373 -5.74 -23.76 11.20
N TYR A 374 -5.58 -22.42 11.19
CA TYR A 374 -4.58 -21.77 10.33
C TYR A 374 -3.27 -21.46 11.05
N ASN A 375 -3.20 -21.66 12.37
CA ASN A 375 -2.04 -21.32 13.23
C ASN A 375 -1.64 -19.83 13.10
N LEU A 376 -2.64 -18.96 12.97
CA LEU A 376 -2.50 -17.50 12.87
C LEU A 376 -2.91 -16.87 14.20
N LYS A 377 -2.01 -16.15 14.85
CA LYS A 377 -2.35 -15.36 16.05
C LYS A 377 -3.12 -14.11 15.63
N PRO A 378 -4.37 -13.89 16.15
CA PRO A 378 -5.12 -12.69 15.86
C PRO A 378 -4.36 -11.44 16.29
N THR A 379 -4.34 -10.43 15.43
CA THR A 379 -3.75 -9.11 15.68
C THR A 379 -4.84 -8.10 16.11
N VAL A 380 -4.43 -6.90 16.46
CA VAL A 380 -5.34 -5.83 16.90
C VAL A 380 -6.43 -5.52 15.85
N GLU A 381 -6.12 -5.65 14.56
CA GLU A 381 -7.05 -5.44 13.44
C GLU A 381 -8.18 -6.48 13.45
N HIS A 382 -7.86 -7.75 13.71
CA HIS A 382 -8.85 -8.83 13.77
C HIS A 382 -9.81 -8.64 14.95
N TYR A 383 -9.27 -8.23 16.11
CA TYR A 383 -10.10 -7.84 17.26
C TYR A 383 -10.98 -6.64 16.93
N GLY A 384 -10.44 -5.64 16.21
CA GLY A 384 -11.21 -4.50 15.73
C GLY A 384 -12.40 -4.90 14.86
N CYS A 385 -12.18 -5.79 13.88
CA CYS A 385 -13.25 -6.32 13.02
C CYS A 385 -14.30 -7.09 13.84
N MET A 386 -13.89 -7.87 14.83
CA MET A 386 -14.80 -8.62 15.69
C MET A 386 -15.62 -7.71 16.62
N VAL A 387 -15.00 -6.68 17.19
CA VAL A 387 -15.71 -5.69 18.02
C VAL A 387 -16.74 -4.90 17.18
N ASP A 388 -16.37 -4.51 15.94
CA ASP A 388 -17.30 -3.86 15.01
C ASP A 388 -18.45 -4.80 14.62
N LEU A 389 -18.17 -6.08 14.34
CA LEU A 389 -19.17 -7.09 14.04
C LEU A 389 -20.16 -7.29 15.20
N LEU A 390 -19.65 -7.56 16.40
CA LEU A 390 -20.47 -7.78 17.58
C LEU A 390 -21.26 -6.51 17.93
N GLY A 391 -20.61 -5.35 17.81
CA GLY A 391 -21.22 -4.05 18.06
C GLY A 391 -22.39 -3.77 17.12
N ARG A 392 -22.24 -3.97 15.81
CA ARG A 392 -23.33 -3.82 14.83
C ARG A 392 -24.46 -4.81 15.05
N ALA A 393 -24.13 -6.04 15.48
CA ALA A 393 -25.12 -7.06 15.83
C ALA A 393 -25.86 -6.80 17.17
N GLY A 394 -25.55 -5.71 17.89
CA GLY A 394 -26.15 -5.40 19.19
C GLY A 394 -25.61 -6.20 20.36
N LEU A 395 -24.60 -7.04 20.15
CA LEU A 395 -23.98 -7.90 21.16
C LEU A 395 -22.92 -7.13 21.99
N LEU A 396 -23.32 -5.97 22.54
CA LEU A 396 -22.41 -5.00 23.19
C LEU A 396 -21.62 -5.61 24.34
N LYS A 397 -22.26 -6.48 25.14
CA LYS A 397 -21.59 -7.14 26.27
C LYS A 397 -20.52 -8.12 25.83
N GLU A 398 -20.76 -8.85 24.72
CA GLU A 398 -19.76 -9.74 24.14
C GLU A 398 -18.59 -8.92 23.55
N ALA A 399 -18.88 -7.80 22.90
CA ALA A 399 -17.86 -6.88 22.38
C ALA A 399 -16.97 -6.33 23.51
N GLU A 400 -17.57 -5.88 24.61
CA GLU A 400 -16.83 -5.41 25.80
C GLU A 400 -15.95 -6.51 26.41
N ASN A 401 -16.50 -7.72 26.57
CA ASN A 401 -15.76 -8.86 27.10
C ASN A 401 -14.60 -9.27 26.17
N LEU A 402 -14.81 -9.19 24.86
CA LEU A 402 -13.74 -9.46 23.89
C LEU A 402 -12.60 -8.46 24.04
N ILE A 403 -12.90 -7.16 24.22
CA ILE A 403 -11.88 -6.12 24.45
C ILE A 403 -11.10 -6.39 25.75
N LYS A 404 -11.80 -6.70 26.84
CA LYS A 404 -11.16 -7.03 28.13
C LYS A 404 -10.28 -8.28 28.09
N GLY A 405 -10.62 -9.23 27.22
CA GLY A 405 -9.88 -10.50 27.03
C GLY A 405 -8.77 -10.43 25.99
N MET A 406 -8.46 -9.28 25.41
CA MET A 406 -7.39 -9.14 24.42
C MET A 406 -6.01 -9.39 25.05
N PRO A 407 -5.13 -10.17 24.39
CA PRO A 407 -3.76 -10.40 24.88
C PRO A 407 -2.82 -9.20 24.63
N MET A 408 -3.28 -8.19 23.89
CA MET A 408 -2.56 -6.95 23.61
C MET A 408 -3.41 -5.74 24.03
N LYS A 409 -2.77 -4.58 24.18
CA LYS A 409 -3.46 -3.33 24.55
C LYS A 409 -4.41 -2.90 23.41
N PRO A 410 -5.72 -2.72 23.68
CA PRO A 410 -6.66 -2.20 22.70
C PRO A 410 -6.29 -0.79 22.26
N ASN A 411 -6.34 -0.53 20.96
CA ASN A 411 -6.12 0.80 20.42
C ASN A 411 -7.44 1.61 20.40
N ALA A 412 -7.31 2.88 20.08
CA ALA A 412 -8.43 3.80 20.03
C ALA A 412 -9.46 3.46 18.93
N VAL A 413 -9.08 2.71 17.89
CA VAL A 413 -10.00 2.26 16.83
C VAL A 413 -11.01 1.24 17.39
N ILE A 414 -10.55 0.30 18.21
CA ILE A 414 -11.39 -0.74 18.84
C ILE A 414 -12.41 -0.11 19.77
N TRP A 415 -11.96 0.80 20.64
CA TRP A 415 -12.88 1.51 21.53
C TRP A 415 -13.84 2.42 20.75
N GLY A 416 -13.39 3.01 19.63
CA GLY A 416 -14.23 3.78 18.72
C GLY A 416 -15.34 2.94 18.07
N ALA A 417 -15.06 1.70 17.72
CA ALA A 417 -16.06 0.77 17.21
C ALA A 417 -17.13 0.47 18.28
N LEU A 418 -16.73 0.22 19.53
CA LEU A 418 -17.65 0.02 20.64
C LEU A 418 -18.47 1.28 20.93
N LEU A 419 -17.86 2.47 20.93
CA LEU A 419 -18.56 3.74 21.10
C LEU A 419 -19.64 3.95 20.02
N ASN A 420 -19.31 3.69 18.76
CA ASN A 420 -20.27 3.78 17.67
C ASN A 420 -21.42 2.77 17.84
N ALA A 421 -21.13 1.55 18.29
CA ALA A 421 -22.14 0.55 18.58
C ALA A 421 -23.07 0.98 19.72
N CYS A 422 -22.54 1.58 20.80
CA CYS A 422 -23.34 2.14 21.87
C CYS A 422 -24.30 3.22 21.35
N ARG A 423 -23.84 4.07 20.43
CA ARG A 423 -24.68 5.09 19.79
C ARG A 423 -25.81 4.48 18.95
N ILE A 424 -25.48 3.46 18.14
CA ILE A 424 -26.47 2.78 17.26
C ILE A 424 -27.55 2.11 18.08
N HIS A 425 -27.19 1.44 19.17
CA HIS A 425 -28.13 0.66 20.01
C HIS A 425 -28.62 1.40 21.24
N GLY A 426 -28.37 2.71 21.34
CA GLY A 426 -28.89 3.55 22.43
C GLY A 426 -28.35 3.19 23.81
N ASN A 427 -27.20 2.54 23.91
CA ASN A 427 -26.60 2.25 25.23
C ASN A 427 -25.82 3.44 25.76
N ILE A 428 -26.56 4.37 26.38
CA ILE A 428 -26.05 5.65 26.87
C ILE A 428 -24.98 5.46 27.94
N ALA A 429 -25.21 4.56 28.90
CA ALA A 429 -24.32 4.37 30.05
C ALA A 429 -22.92 3.92 29.62
N LEU A 430 -22.83 2.85 28.82
CA LEU A 430 -21.56 2.37 28.29
C LEU A 430 -20.95 3.38 27.34
N GLY A 431 -21.75 4.04 26.50
CA GLY A 431 -21.29 5.05 25.55
C GLY A 431 -20.60 6.23 26.23
N LYS A 432 -21.14 6.76 27.31
CA LYS A 432 -20.51 7.83 28.12
C LYS A 432 -19.17 7.39 28.71
N GLN A 433 -19.12 6.18 29.27
CA GLN A 433 -17.89 5.64 29.86
C GLN A 433 -16.78 5.49 28.80
N VAL A 434 -17.10 4.86 27.68
CA VAL A 434 -16.15 4.62 26.58
C VAL A 434 -15.74 5.94 25.91
N GLY A 435 -16.67 6.88 25.73
CA GLY A 435 -16.40 8.17 25.13
C GLY A 435 -15.43 9.03 25.95
N LYS A 436 -15.64 9.13 27.26
CA LYS A 436 -14.71 9.82 28.18
C LYS A 436 -13.32 9.19 28.16
N PHE A 437 -13.26 7.85 28.20
CA PHE A 437 -11.97 7.13 28.11
C PHE A 437 -11.25 7.40 26.80
N LEU A 438 -11.96 7.39 25.66
CA LEU A 438 -11.36 7.63 24.34
C LEU A 438 -10.78 9.04 24.18
N ILE A 439 -11.47 10.07 24.70
CA ILE A 439 -10.96 11.44 24.66
C ILE A 439 -9.69 11.57 25.51
N ALA A 440 -9.61 10.86 26.65
CA ALA A 440 -8.41 10.86 27.48
C ALA A 440 -7.20 10.16 26.82
N VAL A 441 -7.45 9.11 26.02
CA VAL A 441 -6.38 8.31 25.36
C VAL A 441 -5.89 8.94 24.07
N ASP A 442 -6.77 9.60 23.32
CA ASP A 442 -6.47 10.19 22.02
C ASP A 442 -7.28 11.49 21.85
N PRO A 443 -6.80 12.59 22.46
CA PRO A 443 -7.51 13.85 22.50
C PRO A 443 -7.59 14.57 21.15
N ASP A 444 -6.71 14.26 20.20
CA ASP A 444 -6.59 15.00 18.93
C ASP A 444 -7.64 14.60 17.89
N HIS A 445 -8.44 13.58 18.16
CA HIS A 445 -9.41 13.07 17.19
C HIS A 445 -10.82 13.64 17.39
N GLY A 446 -11.18 14.70 16.67
CA GLY A 446 -12.47 15.42 16.79
C GLY A 446 -13.74 14.56 16.67
N GLY A 447 -13.72 13.49 15.90
CA GLY A 447 -14.86 12.56 15.79
C GLY A 447 -15.30 11.94 17.11
N ARG A 448 -14.41 11.78 18.09
CA ARG A 448 -14.72 11.21 19.42
C ARG A 448 -15.52 12.15 20.28
N TYR A 449 -15.15 13.43 20.28
CA TYR A 449 -15.92 14.47 20.95
C TYR A 449 -17.32 14.55 20.39
N ILE A 450 -17.46 14.48 19.05
CA ILE A 450 -18.77 14.52 18.38
C ILE A 450 -19.62 13.31 18.76
N HIS A 451 -19.05 12.10 18.77
CA HIS A 451 -19.78 10.90 19.17
C HIS A 451 -20.24 10.98 20.64
N LEU A 452 -19.37 11.42 21.55
CA LEU A 452 -19.73 11.58 22.95
C LEU A 452 -20.79 12.68 23.14
N ALA A 453 -20.64 13.84 22.50
CA ALA A 453 -21.64 14.90 22.53
C ALA A 453 -23.00 14.43 22.01
N ASN A 454 -23.00 13.63 20.93
CA ASN A 454 -24.24 13.06 20.39
C ASN A 454 -24.88 12.03 21.32
N ILE A 455 -24.12 11.28 22.11
CA ILE A 455 -24.63 10.35 23.12
C ILE A 455 -25.27 11.13 24.26
N HIS A 456 -24.66 12.24 24.73
CA HIS A 456 -25.26 13.13 25.74
C HIS A 456 -26.53 13.78 25.20
N ALA A 457 -26.53 14.29 23.99
CA ALA A 457 -27.71 14.90 23.37
C ALA A 457 -28.86 13.89 23.18
N ALA A 458 -28.57 12.64 22.80
CA ALA A 458 -29.56 11.56 22.73
C ALA A 458 -30.12 11.17 24.09
N ALA A 459 -29.39 11.44 25.16
CA ALA A 459 -29.85 11.29 26.56
C ALA A 459 -30.68 12.49 27.07
N GLY A 460 -30.84 13.55 26.27
CA GLY A 460 -31.46 14.80 26.67
C GLY A 460 -30.55 15.71 27.51
N GLU A 461 -29.28 15.37 27.66
CA GLU A 461 -28.27 16.09 28.43
C GLU A 461 -27.57 17.13 27.54
N TRP A 462 -28.28 18.22 27.24
CA TRP A 462 -27.81 19.23 26.29
C TRP A 462 -26.64 20.05 26.82
N ASP A 463 -26.60 20.35 28.10
CA ASP A 463 -25.52 21.10 28.74
C ASP A 463 -24.18 20.32 28.64
N GLU A 464 -24.21 19.04 28.93
CA GLU A 464 -23.03 18.16 28.78
C GLU A 464 -22.60 18.01 27.32
N ALA A 465 -23.56 17.95 26.41
CA ALA A 465 -23.25 17.89 24.96
C ALA A 465 -22.55 19.19 24.48
N VAL A 466 -22.98 20.35 25.00
CA VAL A 466 -22.34 21.65 24.72
C VAL A 466 -20.96 21.71 25.36
N GLU A 467 -20.81 21.23 26.59
CA GLU A 467 -19.53 21.22 27.29
C GLU A 467 -18.47 20.37 26.56
N VAL A 468 -18.83 19.17 26.09
CA VAL A 468 -17.96 18.32 25.30
C VAL A 468 -17.51 19.02 24.00
N ARG A 469 -18.42 19.77 23.34
CA ARG A 469 -18.08 20.54 22.13
C ARG A 469 -17.20 21.75 22.44
N ARG A 470 -17.43 22.41 23.60
CA ARG A 470 -16.60 23.52 24.09
C ARG A 470 -15.16 23.02 24.32
N LYS A 471 -15.03 21.91 25.05
CA LYS A 471 -13.73 21.26 25.28
C LYS A 471 -12.98 20.92 24.00
N MET A 472 -13.68 20.39 22.99
CA MET A 472 -13.09 20.11 21.68
C MET A 472 -12.43 21.36 21.06
N LYS A 473 -13.08 22.54 21.19
CA LYS A 473 -12.56 23.82 20.69
C LYS A 473 -11.37 24.31 21.53
N GLU A 474 -11.45 24.18 22.85
CA GLU A 474 -10.38 24.56 23.79
C GLU A 474 -9.10 23.73 23.56
N ASP A 475 -9.26 22.43 23.29
CA ASP A 475 -8.17 21.52 22.95
C ASP A 475 -7.62 21.77 21.52
N GLY A 476 -8.16 22.76 20.79
CA GLY A 476 -7.72 23.10 19.43
C GLY A 476 -8.09 22.07 18.37
N VAL A 477 -8.97 21.13 18.69
CA VAL A 477 -9.34 20.03 17.80
C VAL A 477 -10.44 20.46 16.83
N SER A 478 -10.18 20.34 15.54
CA SER A 478 -11.13 20.66 14.48
C SER A 478 -11.77 19.41 13.87
N LYS A 479 -12.98 19.57 13.35
CA LYS A 479 -13.66 18.53 12.58
C LYS A 479 -13.18 18.58 11.12
N LEU A 480 -12.76 17.46 10.57
CA LEU A 480 -12.51 17.35 9.13
C LEU A 480 -13.79 17.64 8.35
N PRO A 481 -13.79 18.58 7.38
CA PRO A 481 -14.95 18.85 6.56
C PRO A 481 -15.31 17.64 5.69
N GLY A 482 -16.61 17.41 5.52
CA GLY A 482 -17.09 16.39 4.60
C GLY A 482 -16.82 16.82 3.15
N CYS A 483 -16.06 15.99 2.43
CA CYS A 483 -15.76 16.16 1.02
C CYS A 483 -16.34 15.01 0.22
N SER A 484 -16.93 15.31 -0.94
CA SER A 484 -17.35 14.32 -1.93
C SER A 484 -16.72 14.64 -3.27
N THR A 485 -16.22 13.64 -3.97
CA THR A 485 -15.62 13.80 -5.29
C THR A 485 -16.36 12.98 -6.34
N ILE A 486 -16.39 13.48 -7.55
CA ILE A 486 -16.91 12.79 -8.74
C ILE A 486 -15.88 12.92 -9.87
N SER A 487 -15.56 11.82 -10.52
CA SER A 487 -14.67 11.81 -11.69
C SER A 487 -15.53 11.82 -12.95
N LEU A 488 -15.40 12.87 -13.76
CA LEU A 488 -16.12 13.03 -15.03
C LEU A 488 -15.20 13.66 -16.08
N ASP A 489 -15.29 13.19 -17.30
CA ASP A 489 -14.53 13.71 -18.46
C ASP A 489 -13.00 13.79 -18.20
N GLY A 490 -12.46 12.84 -17.41
CA GLY A 490 -11.05 12.79 -17.04
C GLY A 490 -10.64 13.76 -15.92
N ALA A 491 -11.57 14.60 -15.42
CA ALA A 491 -11.32 15.51 -14.30
C ALA A 491 -12.00 15.05 -13.02
N ILE A 492 -11.39 15.38 -11.87
CA ILE A 492 -11.96 15.14 -10.54
C ILE A 492 -12.55 16.45 -10.01
N HIS A 493 -13.86 16.43 -9.76
CA HIS A 493 -14.60 17.55 -9.19
C HIS A 493 -14.83 17.30 -7.70
N GLY A 494 -14.39 18.24 -6.85
CA GLY A 494 -14.56 18.17 -5.39
C GLY A 494 -15.68 19.08 -4.90
N PHE A 495 -16.42 18.60 -3.90
CA PHE A 495 -17.50 19.34 -3.24
C PHE A 495 -17.31 19.27 -1.74
N PHE A 496 -17.36 20.40 -1.06
CA PHE A 496 -17.33 20.47 0.39
C PHE A 496 -18.70 20.89 0.93
N ALA A 497 -19.01 20.46 2.14
CA ALA A 497 -20.26 20.85 2.77
C ALA A 497 -20.29 22.37 3.03
N GLY A 498 -21.28 23.06 2.47
CA GLY A 498 -21.44 24.51 2.62
C GLY A 498 -20.50 25.38 1.75
N ASP A 499 -19.72 24.77 0.84
CA ASP A 499 -18.82 25.50 -0.05
C ASP A 499 -19.50 25.88 -1.37
N GLY A 500 -19.36 27.14 -1.75
CA GLY A 500 -19.84 27.71 -3.02
C GLY A 500 -18.76 27.89 -4.09
N SER A 501 -17.57 27.33 -3.92
CA SER A 501 -16.40 27.61 -4.76
C SER A 501 -16.43 26.95 -6.16
N HIS A 502 -17.28 25.92 -6.35
CA HIS A 502 -17.33 25.23 -7.65
C HIS A 502 -17.83 26.16 -8.77
N PRO A 503 -17.18 26.22 -9.95
CA PRO A 503 -17.54 27.14 -11.04
C PRO A 503 -19.00 27.05 -11.48
N GLN A 504 -19.64 25.89 -11.39
CA GLN A 504 -21.04 25.65 -11.78
C GLN A 504 -22.00 25.59 -10.58
N ILE A 505 -21.66 26.18 -9.43
CA ILE A 505 -22.45 26.04 -8.19
C ILE A 505 -23.89 26.54 -8.36
N ALA A 506 -24.12 27.57 -9.16
CA ALA A 506 -25.47 28.11 -9.42
C ALA A 506 -26.35 27.08 -10.14
N GLU A 507 -25.83 26.39 -11.14
CA GLU A 507 -26.55 25.32 -11.87
C GLU A 507 -26.80 24.11 -10.97
N ILE A 508 -25.80 23.75 -10.16
CA ILE A 508 -25.89 22.64 -9.19
C ILE A 508 -26.98 22.92 -8.16
N ASN A 509 -27.02 24.12 -7.59
CA ASN A 509 -28.06 24.51 -6.65
C ASN A 509 -29.44 24.53 -7.30
N CYS A 510 -29.57 25.05 -8.51
CA CYS A 510 -30.83 25.03 -9.27
C CYS A 510 -31.31 23.58 -9.48
N MET A 511 -30.41 22.69 -9.86
CA MET A 511 -30.75 21.26 -10.00
C MET A 511 -31.12 20.63 -8.67
N TRP A 512 -30.40 20.97 -7.57
CA TRP A 512 -30.70 20.48 -6.24
C TRP A 512 -32.10 20.88 -5.80
N TYR A 513 -32.52 22.12 -6.01
CA TYR A 513 -33.90 22.56 -5.71
C TYR A 513 -34.96 21.74 -6.48
N LYS A 514 -34.73 21.45 -7.75
CA LYS A 514 -35.62 20.57 -8.53
C LYS A 514 -35.67 19.13 -7.98
N ILE A 515 -34.54 18.65 -7.50
CA ILE A 515 -34.45 17.32 -6.85
C ILE A 515 -35.27 17.31 -5.57
N VAL A 516 -35.10 18.32 -4.69
CA VAL A 516 -35.84 18.43 -3.42
C VAL A 516 -37.35 18.45 -3.64
N GLU A 517 -37.81 19.22 -4.64
CA GLU A 517 -39.24 19.27 -4.99
C GLU A 517 -39.78 17.87 -5.34
N ARG A 518 -39.08 17.13 -6.20
CA ARG A 518 -39.46 15.75 -6.55
C ARG A 518 -39.38 14.78 -5.37
N LEU A 519 -38.35 14.93 -4.52
CA LEU A 519 -38.20 14.11 -3.31
C LEU A 519 -39.40 14.31 -2.37
N ARG A 520 -39.85 15.56 -2.16
CA ARG A 520 -41.04 15.89 -1.35
C ARG A 520 -42.32 15.26 -1.93
N GLN A 521 -42.47 15.22 -3.24
CA GLN A 521 -43.60 14.54 -3.91
C GLN A 521 -43.60 13.03 -3.64
N GLU A 522 -42.43 12.39 -3.48
CA GLU A 522 -42.26 10.99 -3.11
C GLU A 522 -42.32 10.76 -1.58
N GLY A 523 -42.68 11.77 -0.80
CA GLY A 523 -42.87 11.67 0.66
C GLY A 523 -41.59 11.83 1.47
N TYR A 524 -40.49 12.29 0.89
CA TYR A 524 -39.26 12.59 1.65
C TYR A 524 -39.47 13.71 2.66
N LYS A 525 -39.04 13.42 3.89
CA LYS A 525 -38.89 14.41 4.97
C LYS A 525 -37.46 14.40 5.45
N PRO A 526 -36.80 15.57 5.52
CA PRO A 526 -35.44 15.66 6.07
C PRO A 526 -35.35 15.08 7.47
N ALA A 527 -34.32 14.28 7.73
CA ALA A 527 -34.11 13.63 9.03
C ALA A 527 -33.50 14.61 10.05
N THR A 528 -34.17 15.75 10.29
CA THR A 528 -33.75 16.83 11.22
C THR A 528 -33.54 16.33 12.64
N GLN A 529 -34.31 15.33 13.07
CA GLN A 529 -34.18 14.67 14.37
C GLN A 529 -32.80 14.02 14.61
N ASN A 530 -32.09 13.66 13.56
CA ASN A 530 -30.75 13.06 13.65
C ASN A 530 -29.63 14.11 13.73
N LEU A 531 -29.95 15.37 13.46
CA LEU A 531 -29.09 16.52 13.70
C LEU A 531 -29.25 16.96 15.15
N LEU A 532 -28.40 16.40 16.02
CA LEU A 532 -28.36 16.71 17.44
C LEU A 532 -27.64 18.07 17.67
N LEU A 533 -28.17 19.11 17.03
CA LEU A 533 -27.77 20.50 17.16
C LEU A 533 -28.95 21.28 17.77
N ASP A 534 -28.65 22.21 18.66
CA ASP A 534 -29.63 23.15 19.19
C ASP A 534 -29.91 24.25 18.17
N LEU A 535 -30.65 23.92 17.14
CA LEU A 535 -31.04 24.74 16.01
C LEU A 535 -32.53 24.52 15.72
N LYS A 536 -33.17 25.50 15.10
CA LYS A 536 -34.53 25.35 14.56
C LYS A 536 -34.56 24.36 13.42
N ASP A 537 -35.68 23.69 13.18
CA ASP A 537 -35.80 22.66 12.14
C ASP A 537 -35.50 23.19 10.75
N GLU A 538 -35.85 24.45 10.44
CA GLU A 538 -35.50 25.11 9.15
C GLU A 538 -33.99 25.27 8.95
N GLU A 539 -33.25 25.61 10.02
CA GLU A 539 -31.80 25.74 9.99
C GLU A 539 -31.13 24.36 9.85
N LYS A 540 -31.70 23.35 10.53
CA LYS A 540 -31.28 21.95 10.38
C LYS A 540 -31.49 21.43 8.96
N GLU A 541 -32.65 21.74 8.36
CA GLU A 541 -32.92 21.37 6.95
C GLU A 541 -31.95 22.06 6.01
N THR A 542 -31.65 23.34 6.23
CA THR A 542 -30.67 24.08 5.43
C THR A 542 -29.29 23.45 5.52
N ALA A 543 -28.83 23.07 6.71
CA ALA A 543 -27.56 22.41 6.90
C ALA A 543 -27.51 21.03 6.20
N LEU A 544 -28.60 20.24 6.26
CA LEU A 544 -28.71 18.98 5.56
C LEU A 544 -28.66 19.13 4.04
N ASN A 545 -29.27 20.17 3.49
CA ASN A 545 -29.28 20.43 2.06
C ASN A 545 -27.90 20.78 1.48
N GLN A 546 -26.97 21.23 2.31
CA GLN A 546 -25.61 21.61 1.90
C GLN A 546 -24.59 20.46 2.02
N HIS A 547 -25.02 19.23 2.26
CA HIS A 547 -24.10 18.10 2.32
C HIS A 547 -23.44 17.87 0.95
N SER A 548 -22.13 17.63 0.95
CA SER A 548 -21.29 17.49 -0.24
C SER A 548 -21.77 16.39 -1.20
N GLU A 549 -22.38 15.32 -0.68
CA GLU A 549 -22.95 14.23 -1.47
C GLU A 549 -24.11 14.70 -2.35
N LYS A 550 -24.92 15.61 -1.83
CA LYS A 550 -26.09 16.15 -2.52
C LYS A 550 -25.67 17.05 -3.67
N LEU A 551 -24.62 17.85 -3.47
CA LEU A 551 -24.01 18.66 -4.54
C LEU A 551 -23.38 17.77 -5.62
N ALA A 552 -22.65 16.75 -5.22
CA ALA A 552 -21.99 15.82 -6.14
C ALA A 552 -23.00 15.07 -7.02
N VAL A 553 -24.10 14.56 -6.45
CA VAL A 553 -25.12 13.85 -7.24
C VAL A 553 -25.88 14.81 -8.17
N ALA A 554 -26.18 16.04 -7.74
CA ALA A 554 -26.80 17.04 -8.58
C ALA A 554 -25.92 17.39 -9.79
N PHE A 555 -24.62 17.60 -9.57
CA PHE A 555 -23.63 17.79 -10.63
C PHE A 555 -23.58 16.57 -11.58
N GLY A 556 -23.54 15.36 -11.04
CA GLY A 556 -23.56 14.13 -11.83
C GLY A 556 -24.80 14.01 -12.72
N LEU A 557 -25.98 14.41 -12.24
CA LEU A 557 -27.20 14.44 -13.03
C LEU A 557 -27.20 15.48 -14.15
N ILE A 558 -26.53 16.62 -13.94
CA ILE A 558 -26.39 17.67 -14.98
C ILE A 558 -25.44 17.22 -16.08
N ARG A 559 -24.30 16.64 -15.69
CA ARG A 559 -23.17 16.41 -16.61
C ARG A 559 -23.19 15.05 -17.31
N THR A 560 -24.01 14.11 -16.86
CA THR A 560 -24.01 12.76 -17.42
C THR A 560 -25.32 12.42 -18.14
N LYS A 561 -25.22 11.61 -19.20
CA LYS A 561 -26.38 11.16 -19.97
C LYS A 561 -27.34 10.34 -19.11
N PRO A 562 -28.65 10.36 -19.40
CA PRO A 562 -29.62 9.47 -18.72
C PRO A 562 -29.17 8.01 -18.72
N ARG A 563 -29.49 7.28 -17.67
CA ARG A 563 -29.15 5.85 -17.44
C ARG A 563 -27.66 5.54 -17.32
N THR A 564 -26.74 6.51 -17.26
CA THR A 564 -25.35 6.25 -16.91
C THR A 564 -25.17 6.21 -15.39
N THR A 565 -24.28 5.37 -14.90
CA THR A 565 -23.97 5.26 -13.46
C THR A 565 -23.25 6.52 -12.98
N ILE A 566 -23.71 7.10 -11.86
CA ILE A 566 -23.02 8.22 -11.17
C ILE A 566 -22.15 7.63 -10.06
N ARG A 567 -20.84 7.97 -10.05
CA ARG A 567 -19.88 7.47 -9.04
C ARG A 567 -19.40 8.60 -8.18
N ILE A 568 -19.60 8.47 -6.87
CA ILE A 568 -19.23 9.47 -5.86
C ILE A 568 -18.32 8.81 -4.83
N VAL A 569 -17.23 9.48 -4.49
CA VAL A 569 -16.34 9.09 -3.38
C VAL A 569 -16.45 10.10 -2.27
N LYS A 570 -16.66 9.64 -1.04
CA LYS A 570 -16.78 10.48 0.16
C LYS A 570 -15.70 10.16 1.18
N ASN A 571 -15.10 11.18 1.79
CA ASN A 571 -14.07 11.03 2.82
C ASN A 571 -14.63 10.66 4.21
N LEU A 572 -15.92 10.81 4.43
CA LEU A 572 -16.62 10.45 5.67
C LEU A 572 -17.68 9.38 5.41
N ARG A 573 -18.19 8.77 6.47
CA ARG A 573 -19.34 7.86 6.37
C ARG A 573 -20.58 8.65 5.92
N VAL A 574 -21.37 8.05 5.01
CA VAL A 574 -22.62 8.65 4.55
C VAL A 574 -23.62 8.74 5.72
N CYS A 575 -24.34 9.83 5.87
CA CYS A 575 -25.36 9.96 6.91
C CYS A 575 -26.69 9.35 6.43
N GLU A 576 -27.56 9.06 7.38
CA GLU A 576 -28.86 8.42 7.13
C GLU A 576 -29.73 9.22 6.15
N ASP A 577 -29.74 10.53 6.29
CA ASP A 577 -30.46 11.43 5.40
C ASP A 577 -29.93 11.38 3.96
N CYS A 578 -28.61 11.50 3.75
CA CYS A 578 -28.01 11.36 2.41
C CYS A 578 -28.23 9.97 1.83
N HIS A 579 -28.19 8.91 2.66
CA HIS A 579 -28.44 7.54 2.20
C HIS A 579 -29.88 7.39 1.70
N MET A 580 -30.88 7.90 2.42
CA MET A 580 -32.27 7.91 2.01
C MET A 580 -32.47 8.72 0.72
N VAL A 581 -31.88 9.90 0.64
CA VAL A 581 -31.94 10.76 -0.54
C VAL A 581 -31.38 10.05 -1.77
N MET A 582 -30.23 9.36 -1.67
CA MET A 582 -29.64 8.62 -2.79
C MET A 582 -30.55 7.46 -3.25
N LYS A 583 -31.22 6.75 -2.32
CA LYS A 583 -32.23 5.73 -2.66
C LYS A 583 -33.35 6.34 -3.51
N LEU A 584 -33.91 7.45 -3.06
CA LEU A 584 -35.02 8.10 -3.77
C LEU A 584 -34.59 8.68 -5.11
N ILE A 585 -33.41 9.33 -5.20
CA ILE A 585 -32.86 9.83 -6.47
C ILE A 585 -32.68 8.70 -7.46
N SER A 586 -32.17 7.53 -7.01
CA SER A 586 -31.98 6.37 -7.88
C SER A 586 -33.29 5.90 -8.50
N LYS A 587 -34.40 5.96 -7.75
CA LYS A 587 -35.76 5.63 -8.22
C LYS A 587 -36.30 6.71 -9.16
N ILE A 588 -36.32 7.98 -8.74
CA ILE A 588 -36.94 9.11 -9.45
C ILE A 588 -36.30 9.36 -10.81
N TYR A 589 -34.98 9.30 -10.86
CA TYR A 589 -34.21 9.59 -12.09
C TYR A 589 -33.83 8.33 -12.86
N ASN A 590 -34.24 7.14 -12.40
CA ASN A 590 -33.86 5.85 -12.97
C ASN A 590 -32.35 5.76 -13.22
N ARG A 591 -31.58 5.99 -12.17
CA ARG A 591 -30.11 6.06 -12.19
C ARG A 591 -29.49 5.12 -11.17
N GLU A 592 -28.49 4.38 -11.59
CA GLU A 592 -27.60 3.74 -10.65
C GLU A 592 -26.62 4.77 -10.06
N ILE A 593 -26.54 4.82 -8.73
CA ILE A 593 -25.59 5.67 -8.02
C ILE A 593 -24.67 4.75 -7.20
N VAL A 594 -23.39 4.81 -7.48
CA VAL A 594 -22.36 4.08 -6.74
C VAL A 594 -21.64 5.07 -5.86
N MET A 595 -21.82 4.97 -4.55
CA MET A 595 -21.16 5.82 -3.58
C MET A 595 -20.18 5.00 -2.76
N ARG A 596 -18.91 5.40 -2.75
CA ARG A 596 -17.91 4.88 -1.83
C ARG A 596 -17.72 5.86 -0.69
N ASP A 597 -18.04 5.44 0.51
CA ASP A 597 -17.72 6.19 1.72
C ASP A 597 -16.38 5.70 2.32
N ARG A 598 -16.00 6.20 3.47
CA ARG A 598 -14.75 5.84 4.14
C ARG A 598 -14.59 4.33 4.38
N THR A 599 -15.68 3.58 4.47
CA THR A 599 -15.68 2.19 4.92
C THR A 599 -16.11 1.20 3.84
N ARG A 600 -17.10 1.56 3.02
CA ARG A 600 -17.73 0.63 2.10
C ARG A 600 -18.38 1.30 0.90
N PHE A 601 -18.89 0.47 0.00
CA PHE A 601 -19.74 0.91 -1.12
C PHE A 601 -21.23 0.83 -0.77
N HIS A 602 -21.97 1.79 -1.29
CA HIS A 602 -23.41 1.83 -1.36
C HIS A 602 -23.81 1.92 -2.84
N VAL A 603 -24.44 0.90 -3.36
CA VAL A 603 -24.98 0.91 -4.72
C VAL A 603 -26.47 1.10 -4.63
N PHE A 604 -26.92 2.26 -5.08
CA PHE A 604 -28.34 2.62 -5.09
C PHE A 604 -28.91 2.39 -6.48
N SER A 605 -29.98 1.61 -6.56
CA SER A 605 -30.72 1.32 -7.77
C SER A 605 -32.17 1.06 -7.44
N GLU A 606 -33.10 1.61 -8.22
CA GLU A 606 -34.55 1.40 -8.08
C GLU A 606 -35.09 1.65 -6.66
N GLY A 607 -34.52 2.62 -5.94
CA GLY A 607 -34.93 2.96 -4.58
C GLY A 607 -34.38 2.04 -3.48
N LYS A 608 -33.47 1.10 -3.82
CA LYS A 608 -32.83 0.18 -2.88
C LYS A 608 -31.35 0.45 -2.79
N CYS A 609 -30.74 0.02 -1.70
CA CYS A 609 -29.29 0.01 -1.54
C CYS A 609 -28.77 -1.40 -1.28
N THR A 610 -27.60 -1.75 -1.84
CA THR A 610 -26.96 -3.06 -1.63
C THR A 610 -26.58 -3.33 -0.17
N CYS A 611 -26.49 -2.30 0.68
CA CYS A 611 -26.20 -2.46 2.10
C CYS A 611 -27.37 -3.05 2.90
N GLY A 612 -28.60 -3.12 2.31
CA GLY A 612 -29.81 -3.59 3.02
C GLY A 612 -30.14 -2.76 4.25
N ASP A 613 -29.74 -1.49 4.25
CA ASP A 613 -29.88 -0.54 5.37
C ASP A 613 -29.12 -0.99 6.66
N TYR A 614 -28.21 -1.96 6.53
CA TYR A 614 -27.30 -2.43 7.59
C TYR A 614 -25.91 -1.78 7.43
N TRP A 615 -25.70 -0.62 8.06
CA TRP A 615 -24.47 0.14 7.89
C TRP A 615 -24.15 1.11 9.05
#